data_607d1c12633ba6c1ec3b293c02a9a445
#
_entry.id   607d1c12633ba6c1ec3b293c02a9a445
#
_cell.length_a   1.000
_cell.length_b   1.000
_cell.length_c   1.000
_cell.angle_alpha   90.00
_cell.angle_beta   90.00
_cell.angle_gamma   90.00
#
_symmetry.space_group_name_H-M   'P 1'
#
loop_
_entity.id
_entity.type
_entity.pdbx_description
1 polymer ?
#
loop_
_entity_poly.entity_id
_entity_poly.type
_entity_poly.pdbx_seq_one_letter_code
_entity_poly.pdbx_strand_id
1 'polypeptide(L)'
;MINPSPSLTVVVRNKEKVLYSGQAAAITSINDKGIFDVLPQHENFISLIKEKVIIHPTLKENEEIQIENGIARVYKDNVYIYVNFKS
;
A
#
# COMPACT_ATOMS: atom_id res chain seq x y z
N MET A 1 29.44 -5.03 6.63
CA MET A 1 28.36 -4.98 5.62
C MET A 1 27.15 -4.31 6.21
N ILE A 2 26.58 -3.36 5.47
CA ILE A 2 25.38 -2.65 5.93
C ILE A 2 24.18 -3.39 5.41
N ASN A 3 23.26 -3.77 6.30
CA ASN A 3 22.01 -4.37 5.88
C ASN A 3 21.12 -3.28 5.27
N PRO A 4 20.44 -3.57 4.19
CA PRO A 4 19.48 -2.61 3.66
C PRO A 4 18.40 -2.33 4.69
N SER A 5 17.86 -1.11 4.68
CA SER A 5 16.73 -0.79 5.52
C SER A 5 15.56 -1.71 5.19
N PRO A 6 14.76 -2.15 6.19
CA PRO A 6 13.58 -2.93 5.93
C PRO A 6 12.66 -2.18 4.95
N SER A 7 12.05 -2.91 4.04
CA SER A 7 11.14 -2.34 3.07
C SER A 7 10.00 -3.30 2.76
N LEU A 8 8.94 -2.74 2.20
CA LEU A 8 7.81 -3.50 1.69
C LEU A 8 7.97 -3.71 0.20
N THR A 9 7.53 -4.86 -0.28
CA THR A 9 7.35 -5.10 -1.71
C THR A 9 5.88 -4.86 -2.01
N VAL A 10 5.59 -3.87 -2.86
CA VAL A 10 4.24 -3.35 -3.04
C VAL A 10 3.79 -3.51 -4.49
N VAL A 11 2.59 -4.01 -4.67
CA VAL A 11 1.90 -3.99 -5.95
C VAL A 11 0.52 -3.36 -5.73
N VAL A 12 0.25 -2.29 -6.46
CA VAL A 12 -1.06 -1.65 -6.50
C VAL A 12 -1.58 -1.76 -7.92
N ARG A 13 -2.76 -2.33 -8.08
CA ARG A 13 -3.33 -2.51 -9.40
C ARG A 13 -4.86 -2.40 -9.40
N ASN A 14 -5.40 -2.12 -10.57
CA ASN A 14 -6.83 -2.32 -10.82
C ASN A 14 -7.02 -3.48 -11.80
N LYS A 15 -8.22 -3.68 -12.29
CA LYS A 15 -8.52 -4.78 -13.21
C LYS A 15 -7.80 -4.66 -14.55
N GLU A 16 -7.32 -3.47 -14.90
CA GLU A 16 -6.75 -3.21 -16.23
C GLU A 16 -5.23 -3.15 -16.23
N LYS A 17 -4.64 -2.61 -15.16
CA LYS A 17 -3.19 -2.41 -15.16
C LYS A 17 -2.61 -2.32 -13.76
N VAL A 18 -1.29 -2.45 -13.71
CA VAL A 18 -0.51 -2.20 -12.50
C VAL A 18 -0.26 -0.70 -12.41
N LEU A 19 -0.59 -0.10 -11.26
CA LEU A 19 -0.43 1.32 -11.01
C LEU A 19 0.89 1.63 -10.32
N TYR A 20 1.35 0.70 -9.49
CA TYR A 20 2.65 0.79 -8.82
C TYR A 20 3.17 -0.62 -8.58
N SER A 21 4.46 -0.80 -8.78
CA SER A 21 5.13 -2.05 -8.45
C SER A 21 6.57 -1.72 -8.05
N GLY A 22 6.95 -2.11 -6.84
CA GLY A 22 8.30 -1.88 -6.36
C GLY A 22 8.40 -1.86 -4.86
N GLN A 23 9.56 -1.44 -4.38
CA GLN A 23 9.84 -1.34 -2.95
C GLN A 23 9.28 -0.03 -2.39
N ALA A 24 8.88 -0.05 -1.13
CA ALA A 24 8.42 1.15 -0.46
C ALA A 24 8.77 1.08 1.03
N ALA A 25 8.95 2.24 1.63
CA ALA A 25 9.19 2.34 3.06
C ALA A 25 7.91 2.15 3.88
N ALA A 26 6.77 2.55 3.31
CA ALA A 26 5.48 2.46 3.99
C ALA A 26 4.34 2.60 3.00
N ILE A 27 3.15 2.19 3.43
CA ILE A 27 1.89 2.42 2.74
C ILE A 27 0.92 3.05 3.73
N THR A 28 0.18 4.05 3.30
CA THR A 28 -0.89 4.66 4.09
C THR A 28 -2.21 4.53 3.35
N SER A 29 -3.25 4.16 4.04
CA SER A 29 -4.59 4.13 3.46
C SER A 29 -5.64 4.39 4.53
N ILE A 30 -6.90 4.23 4.16
CA ILE A 30 -8.04 4.51 5.04
C ILE A 30 -8.97 3.31 5.02
N ASN A 31 -9.42 2.88 6.17
CA ASN A 31 -10.46 1.86 6.31
C ASN A 31 -11.56 2.41 7.22
N ASP A 32 -12.51 1.57 7.62
CA ASP A 32 -13.62 2.00 8.45
C ASP A 32 -13.21 2.49 9.84
N LYS A 33 -12.00 2.14 10.28
CA LYS A 33 -11.47 2.58 11.57
C LYS A 33 -10.65 3.86 11.47
N GLY A 34 -10.42 4.36 10.24
CA GLY A 34 -9.66 5.57 10.00
C GLY A 34 -8.38 5.33 9.20
N ILE A 35 -7.47 6.28 9.31
CA ILE A 35 -6.17 6.22 8.61
C ILE A 35 -5.30 5.17 9.29
N PHE A 36 -4.59 4.38 8.48
CA PHE A 36 -3.63 3.41 9.00
C PHE A 36 -2.39 3.37 8.11
N ASP A 37 -1.27 2.98 8.72
CA ASP A 37 0.00 2.80 8.03
C ASP A 37 0.42 1.35 8.07
N VAL A 38 1.02 0.89 6.97
CA VAL A 38 1.69 -0.41 6.91
C VAL A 38 3.18 -0.13 6.84
N LEU A 39 3.92 -0.63 7.82
CA LEU A 39 5.37 -0.52 7.89
C LEU A 39 5.99 -1.91 7.72
N PRO A 40 7.28 -1.98 7.39
CA PRO A 40 7.96 -3.28 7.34
C PRO A 40 7.80 -4.04 8.66
N GLN A 41 7.69 -5.37 8.56
CA GLN A 41 7.46 -6.26 9.70
C GLN A 41 6.07 -6.11 10.34
N HIS A 42 5.14 -5.53 9.59
CA HIS A 42 3.75 -5.44 10.01
C HIS A 42 3.13 -6.84 10.08
N GLU A 43 2.18 -7.03 10.99
CA GLU A 43 1.43 -8.27 11.04
C GLU A 43 0.65 -8.49 9.75
N ASN A 44 0.48 -9.77 9.39
CA ASN A 44 -0.33 -10.11 8.23
C ASN A 44 -1.77 -9.68 8.47
N PHE A 45 -2.38 -9.04 7.48
CA PHE A 45 -3.78 -8.67 7.60
C PHE A 45 -4.40 -8.40 6.23
N ILE A 46 -5.72 -8.33 6.21
CA ILE A 46 -6.51 -7.95 5.04
C ILE A 46 -7.49 -6.87 5.50
N SER A 47 -7.61 -5.81 4.69
CA SER A 47 -8.54 -4.73 5.00
C SER A 47 -9.20 -4.21 3.74
N LEU A 48 -10.49 -3.91 3.83
CA LEU A 48 -11.16 -3.08 2.82
C LEU A 48 -10.67 -1.65 3.01
N ILE A 49 -10.37 -0.98 1.92
CA ILE A 49 -9.86 0.39 1.95
C ILE A 49 -10.73 1.30 1.08
N LYS A 50 -10.59 2.59 1.30
CA LYS A 50 -11.35 3.61 0.60
C LYS A 50 -10.56 4.90 0.50
N GLU A 51 -11.02 5.81 -0.35
CA GLU A 51 -10.55 7.17 -0.56
C GLU A 51 -9.19 7.28 -1.22
N LYS A 52 -8.16 6.69 -0.66
CA LYS A 52 -6.83 6.83 -1.24
C LYS A 52 -5.85 5.78 -0.74
N VAL A 53 -4.81 5.60 -1.52
CA VAL A 53 -3.61 4.86 -1.15
C VAL A 53 -2.43 5.80 -1.31
N ILE A 54 -1.62 5.93 -0.29
CA ILE A 54 -0.39 6.72 -0.35
C ILE A 54 0.77 5.76 -0.24
N ILE A 55 1.60 5.75 -1.27
CA ILE A 55 2.81 4.94 -1.31
C ILE A 55 3.97 5.84 -0.93
N HIS A 56 4.78 5.42 0.00
CA HIS A 56 5.99 6.13 0.40
C HIS A 56 7.19 5.35 -0.11
N PRO A 57 7.69 5.64 -1.34
CA PRO A 57 8.87 4.94 -1.85
C PRO A 57 10.07 5.12 -0.91
N THR A 58 10.20 6.31 -0.35
CA THR A 58 11.08 6.60 0.77
C THR A 58 10.28 7.36 1.83
N LEU A 59 10.86 7.59 2.99
CA LEU A 59 10.19 8.37 4.04
C LEU A 59 9.99 9.84 3.65
N LYS A 60 10.65 10.30 2.59
CA LYS A 60 10.56 11.68 2.12
C LYS A 60 9.66 11.87 0.90
N GLU A 61 9.25 10.78 0.25
CA GLU A 61 8.49 10.83 -0.98
C GLU A 61 7.11 10.21 -0.82
N ASN A 62 6.13 10.78 -1.51
CA ASN A 62 4.76 10.27 -1.49
C ASN A 62 4.23 10.16 -2.91
N GLU A 63 3.54 9.06 -3.20
CA GLU A 63 2.71 8.93 -4.40
C GLU A 63 1.31 8.62 -3.94
N GLU A 64 0.37 9.49 -4.25
CA GLU A 64 -1.02 9.32 -3.81
C GLU A 64 -1.90 8.89 -4.98
N ILE A 65 -2.68 7.85 -4.75
CA ILE A 65 -3.65 7.33 -5.71
C ILE A 65 -5.04 7.50 -5.11
N GLN A 66 -5.89 8.28 -5.76
CA GLN A 66 -7.29 8.44 -5.34
C GLN A 66 -8.09 7.24 -5.82
N ILE A 67 -8.86 6.65 -4.93
CA ILE A 67 -9.64 5.45 -5.24
C ILE A 67 -11.07 5.60 -4.73
N GLU A 68 -11.97 4.79 -5.25
CA GLU A 68 -13.31 4.63 -4.67
C GLU A 68 -13.23 3.67 -3.49
N ASN A 69 -12.71 2.49 -3.73
CA ASN A 69 -12.53 1.47 -2.72
C ASN A 69 -11.50 0.45 -3.20
N GLY A 70 -11.15 -0.47 -2.33
CA GLY A 70 -10.23 -1.53 -2.68
C GLY A 70 -10.04 -2.53 -1.55
N ILE A 71 -9.09 -3.42 -1.76
CA ILE A 71 -8.66 -4.39 -0.78
C ILE A 71 -7.15 -4.30 -0.65
N ALA A 72 -6.67 -4.23 0.58
CA ALA A 72 -5.24 -4.30 0.89
C ALA A 72 -4.96 -5.59 1.63
N ARG A 73 -4.00 -6.35 1.14
CA ARG A 73 -3.55 -7.58 1.77
C ARG A 73 -2.06 -7.46 2.08
N VAL A 74 -1.70 -7.71 3.33
CA VAL A 74 -0.31 -7.68 3.79
C VAL A 74 0.08 -9.08 4.23
N TYR A 75 1.17 -9.59 3.65
CA TYR A 75 1.69 -10.90 3.99
C TYR A 75 3.22 -10.87 3.90
N LYS A 76 3.89 -11.02 5.05
CA LYS A 76 5.36 -11.10 5.10
C LYS A 76 6.05 -9.99 4.29
N ASP A 77 5.72 -8.74 4.59
CA ASP A 77 6.28 -7.56 3.92
C ASP A 77 5.92 -7.45 2.43
N ASN A 78 5.02 -8.28 1.94
CA ASN A 78 4.42 -8.12 0.62
C ASN A 78 3.07 -7.47 0.77
N VAL A 79 2.84 -6.38 0.05
CA VAL A 79 1.59 -5.63 0.09
C VAL A 79 0.94 -5.72 -1.28
N TYR A 80 -0.25 -6.30 -1.33
CA TYR A 80 -1.03 -6.45 -2.55
C TYR A 80 -2.28 -5.61 -2.40
N ILE A 81 -2.42 -4.60 -3.26
CA ILE A 81 -3.56 -3.69 -3.20
C ILE A 81 -4.29 -3.73 -4.53
N TYR A 82 -5.56 -4.07 -4.47
CA TYR A 82 -6.43 -4.04 -5.64
C TYR A 82 -7.43 -2.91 -5.43
N VAL A 83 -7.50 -1.99 -6.40
CA VAL A 83 -8.31 -0.79 -6.26
C VAL A 83 -9.36 -0.69 -7.35
N ASN A 84 -10.46 -0.02 -7.01
CA ASN A 84 -11.49 0.40 -7.96
C ASN A 84 -11.52 1.92 -7.98
N PHE A 85 -11.54 2.47 -9.19
CA PHE A 85 -11.67 3.91 -9.35
C PHE A 85 -13.14 4.29 -9.41
N LYS A 86 -13.41 5.51 -8.99
CA LYS A 86 -14.72 6.09 -9.11
C LYS A 86 -15.05 6.29 -10.59
N SER A 87 -16.17 5.76 -11.01
CA SER A 87 -16.64 5.89 -12.40
C SER A 87 -17.35 7.21 -12.65
#